data_d333b4d64ae1b14760206e2261cd40f4
#
_entry.id   d333b4d64ae1b14760206e2261cd40f4
#
_cell.length_a   1.000
_cell.length_b   1.000
_cell.length_c   1.000
_cell.angle_alpha   90.00
_cell.angle_beta   90.00
_cell.angle_gamma   90.00
#
_symmetry.space_group_name_H-M   'P 1'
#
loop_
_entity.id
_entity.type
_entity.pdbx_description
1 polymer ?
#
loop_
_entity_poly.entity_id
_entity_poly.type
_entity_poly.pdbx_seq_one_letter_code
_entity_poly.pdbx_strand_id
1 'polypeptide(L)'
;MSPSSFEKAIRLQFDCLIRKVIDRTIKNYYRELGRRAKHEVPFCDVTEADLNHGAIIDEYSMGYTVFPVYGTEVRVFDEHLCEAIEALSERQRNIVLMSYFLEMSDIEIGEIIGISRCSVYRNRMRALNIIREKYTED
;
A
#
# COMPACT_ATOMS: atom_id res chain seq x y z
N MET A 1 8.23 55.97 13.03
CA MET A 1 9.42 55.90 12.17
C MET A 1 9.01 55.61 10.74
N SER A 2 9.40 56.46 9.81
CA SER A 2 9.19 56.17 8.39
C SER A 2 10.21 55.13 7.95
N PRO A 3 9.80 54.11 7.19
CA PRO A 3 10.71 53.09 6.68
C PRO A 3 11.76 53.72 5.74
N SER A 4 12.99 53.20 5.78
CA SER A 4 14.06 53.66 4.90
C SER A 4 13.68 53.36 3.45
N SER A 5 14.32 54.08 2.50
CA SER A 5 14.16 53.82 1.06
C SER A 5 14.48 52.38 0.68
N PHE A 6 15.43 51.80 1.36
CA PHE A 6 15.84 50.39 1.17
C PHE A 6 14.75 49.42 1.63
N GLU A 7 14.16 49.66 2.78
CA GLU A 7 13.05 48.84 3.30
C GLU A 7 11.83 48.91 2.38
N LYS A 8 11.52 50.05 1.83
CA LYS A 8 10.45 50.20 0.83
C LYS A 8 10.71 49.40 -0.42
N ALA A 9 11.93 49.44 -0.93
CA ALA A 9 12.32 48.65 -2.10
C ALA A 9 12.22 47.16 -1.87
N ILE A 10 12.65 46.64 -0.71
CA ILE A 10 12.51 45.21 -0.33
C ILE A 10 11.05 44.82 -0.22
N ARG A 11 10.21 45.63 0.41
CA ARG A 11 8.75 45.34 0.52
C ARG A 11 8.09 45.27 -0.84
N LEU A 12 8.42 46.16 -1.75
CA LEU A 12 7.88 46.14 -3.11
C LEU A 12 8.32 44.89 -3.89
N GLN A 13 9.57 44.50 -3.77
CA GLN A 13 10.05 43.24 -4.39
C GLN A 13 9.37 42.02 -3.81
N PHE A 14 9.20 41.97 -2.50
CA PHE A 14 8.51 40.89 -1.81
C PHE A 14 7.05 40.78 -2.21
N ASP A 15 6.33 41.91 -2.23
CA ASP A 15 4.95 41.97 -2.68
C ASP A 15 4.80 41.51 -4.13
N CYS A 16 5.72 41.88 -4.99
CA CYS A 16 5.75 41.47 -6.40
C CYS A 16 5.93 39.95 -6.53
N LEU A 17 6.85 39.38 -5.76
CA LEU A 17 7.12 37.93 -5.74
C LEU A 17 5.90 37.16 -5.20
N ILE A 18 5.30 37.63 -4.11
CA ILE A 18 4.10 36.98 -3.55
C ILE A 18 2.96 36.99 -4.54
N ARG A 19 2.69 38.10 -5.22
CA ARG A 19 1.63 38.19 -6.24
C ARG A 19 1.89 37.18 -7.37
N LYS A 20 3.13 37.07 -7.85
CA LYS A 20 3.48 36.09 -8.88
C LYS A 20 3.26 34.64 -8.43
N VAL A 21 3.63 34.33 -7.19
CA VAL A 21 3.42 32.98 -6.60
C VAL A 21 1.92 32.68 -6.47
N ILE A 22 1.14 33.64 -5.96
CA ILE A 22 -0.31 33.48 -5.82
C ILE A 22 -0.97 33.27 -7.19
N ASP A 23 -0.67 34.11 -8.17
CA ASP A 23 -1.23 34.00 -9.52
C ASP A 23 -0.88 32.65 -10.17
N ARG A 24 0.35 32.20 -10.02
CA ARG A 24 0.79 30.90 -10.53
C ARG A 24 0.08 29.75 -9.84
N THR A 25 -0.08 29.81 -8.53
CA THR A 25 -0.77 28.80 -7.74
C THR A 25 -2.25 28.72 -8.12
N ILE A 26 -2.92 29.87 -8.30
CA ILE A 26 -4.32 29.93 -8.73
C ILE A 26 -4.47 29.34 -10.15
N LYS A 27 -3.60 29.71 -11.10
CA LYS A 27 -3.62 29.18 -12.46
C LYS A 27 -3.40 27.67 -12.49
N ASN A 28 -2.48 27.16 -11.69
CA ASN A 28 -2.22 25.73 -11.59
C ASN A 28 -3.43 25.01 -10.99
N TYR A 29 -4.06 25.57 -9.97
CA TYR A 29 -5.28 25.03 -9.38
C TYR A 29 -6.44 24.92 -10.38
N TYR A 30 -6.72 25.99 -11.12
CA TYR A 30 -7.75 25.95 -12.17
C TYR A 30 -7.42 25.01 -13.31
N ARG A 31 -6.15 24.88 -13.69
CA ARG A 31 -5.70 23.91 -14.68
C ARG A 31 -5.92 22.47 -14.19
N GLU A 32 -5.63 22.20 -12.94
CA GLU A 32 -5.86 20.91 -12.30
C GLU A 32 -7.35 20.57 -12.23
N LEU A 33 -8.20 21.53 -11.83
CA LEU A 33 -9.66 21.37 -11.83
C LEU A 33 -10.18 21.10 -13.24
N GLY A 34 -9.70 21.82 -14.25
CA GLY A 34 -10.08 21.60 -15.65
C GLY A 34 -9.68 20.23 -16.16
N ARG A 35 -8.51 19.74 -15.77
CA ARG A 35 -8.04 18.38 -16.09
C ARG A 35 -8.93 17.33 -15.44
N ARG A 36 -9.25 17.48 -14.16
CA ARG A 36 -10.14 16.58 -13.41
C ARG A 36 -11.55 16.56 -14.01
N ALA A 37 -12.11 17.72 -14.35
CA ALA A 37 -13.43 17.83 -14.94
C ALA A 37 -13.57 17.05 -16.27
N LYS A 38 -12.48 16.83 -17.01
CA LYS A 38 -12.48 16.01 -18.24
C LYS A 38 -12.43 14.51 -17.99
N HIS A 39 -11.90 14.07 -16.86
CA HIS A 39 -11.61 12.66 -16.57
C HIS A 39 -12.41 12.12 -15.39
N GLU A 40 -12.99 12.97 -14.56
CA GLU A 40 -13.70 12.60 -13.36
C GLU A 40 -15.14 13.14 -13.42
N VAL A 41 -16.09 12.30 -13.10
CA VAL A 41 -17.50 12.67 -12.96
C VAL A 41 -17.88 12.52 -11.50
N PRO A 42 -18.55 13.51 -10.86
CA PRO A 42 -19.05 13.36 -9.50
C PRO A 42 -19.94 12.12 -9.39
N PHE A 43 -19.79 11.38 -8.30
CA PHE A 43 -20.54 10.13 -8.12
C PHE A 43 -22.07 10.34 -8.14
N CYS A 44 -22.53 11.51 -7.74
CA CYS A 44 -23.96 11.91 -7.82
C CYS A 44 -24.49 12.06 -9.24
N ASP A 45 -23.61 12.29 -10.22
CA ASP A 45 -23.99 12.48 -11.65
C ASP A 45 -23.85 11.17 -12.44
N VAL A 46 -23.38 10.11 -11.81
CA VAL A 46 -23.24 8.79 -12.45
C VAL A 46 -24.57 8.05 -12.40
N THR A 47 -25.08 7.67 -13.55
CA THR A 47 -26.31 6.89 -13.62
C THR A 47 -26.08 5.44 -13.28
N GLU A 48 -27.12 4.73 -12.82
CA GLU A 48 -27.06 3.30 -12.52
C GLU A 48 -26.67 2.46 -13.77
N ALA A 49 -27.06 2.93 -14.95
CA ALA A 49 -26.66 2.32 -16.21
C ALA A 49 -25.16 2.46 -16.48
N ASP A 50 -24.56 3.63 -16.16
CA ASP A 50 -23.13 3.87 -16.30
C ASP A 50 -22.33 3.02 -15.30
N LEU A 51 -22.82 2.86 -14.08
CA LEU A 51 -22.24 1.97 -13.06
C LEU A 51 -22.23 0.51 -13.54
N ASN A 52 -23.31 0.04 -14.17
CA ASN A 52 -23.39 -1.31 -14.70
C ASN A 52 -22.51 -1.52 -15.92
N HIS A 53 -22.30 -0.50 -16.76
CA HIS A 53 -21.36 -0.55 -17.89
C HIS A 53 -19.89 -0.50 -17.44
N GLY A 54 -19.60 0.23 -16.37
CA GLY A 54 -18.27 0.30 -15.76
C GLY A 54 -17.96 -0.85 -14.79
N ALA A 55 -18.98 -1.57 -14.37
CA ALA A 55 -18.80 -2.80 -13.61
C ALA A 55 -18.33 -3.90 -14.58
N ILE A 56 -17.04 -3.95 -14.80
CA ILE A 56 -16.39 -5.21 -15.14
C ILE A 56 -16.63 -6.05 -13.90
N ILE A 57 -17.61 -6.95 -13.99
CA ILE A 57 -17.67 -8.07 -13.05
C ILE A 57 -16.41 -8.86 -13.38
N ASP A 58 -15.35 -8.58 -12.70
CA ASP A 58 -14.24 -9.49 -12.61
C ASP A 58 -14.80 -10.75 -11.98
N GLU A 59 -15.33 -11.65 -12.81
CA GLU A 59 -15.50 -13.05 -12.46
C GLU A 59 -14.11 -13.68 -12.34
N TYR A 60 -13.26 -13.09 -11.51
CA TYR A 60 -12.22 -13.86 -10.90
C TYR A 60 -12.95 -14.80 -9.94
N SER A 61 -13.06 -16.05 -10.33
CA SER A 61 -13.17 -17.10 -9.34
C SER A 61 -11.91 -16.96 -8.48
N MET A 62 -11.94 -16.06 -7.51
CA MET A 62 -10.85 -15.89 -6.56
C MET A 62 -10.88 -17.11 -5.65
N GLY A 63 -10.35 -18.22 -6.20
CA GLY A 63 -9.96 -19.34 -5.38
C GLY A 63 -8.91 -18.82 -4.41
N TYR A 64 -9.18 -18.89 -3.14
CA TYR A 64 -8.22 -18.61 -2.09
C TYR A 64 -8.12 -19.83 -1.18
N THR A 65 -6.92 -20.05 -0.67
CA THR A 65 -6.68 -21.06 0.36
C THR A 65 -6.61 -20.38 1.72
N VAL A 66 -7.29 -20.95 2.70
CA VAL A 66 -7.31 -20.43 4.08
C VAL A 66 -6.30 -21.20 4.91
N PHE A 67 -5.40 -20.50 5.55
CA PHE A 67 -4.44 -21.04 6.51
C PHE A 67 -4.80 -20.57 7.91
N PRO A 68 -5.15 -21.46 8.84
CA PRO A 68 -5.37 -21.09 10.23
C PRO A 68 -4.02 -20.85 10.93
N VAL A 69 -3.91 -19.71 11.61
CA VAL A 69 -2.73 -19.34 12.38
C VAL A 69 -3.16 -18.77 13.73
N TYR A 70 -2.96 -19.53 14.80
CA TYR A 70 -3.23 -19.11 16.19
C TYR A 70 -4.55 -18.36 16.39
N GLY A 71 -5.65 -18.91 15.87
CA GLY A 71 -6.99 -18.34 16.02
C GLY A 71 -7.35 -17.27 14.97
N THR A 72 -6.46 -16.98 14.05
CA THR A 72 -6.67 -16.06 12.92
C THR A 72 -6.61 -16.84 11.61
N GLU A 73 -7.42 -16.47 10.66
CA GLU A 73 -7.41 -17.06 9.32
C GLU A 73 -6.69 -16.15 8.35
N VAL A 74 -5.71 -16.69 7.62
CA VAL A 74 -4.99 -15.99 6.56
C VAL A 74 -5.45 -16.54 5.21
N ARG A 75 -5.86 -15.65 4.31
CA ARG A 75 -6.29 -16.00 2.96
C ARG A 75 -5.18 -15.71 1.97
N VAL A 76 -4.80 -16.71 1.19
CA VAL A 76 -3.79 -16.61 0.15
C VAL A 76 -4.45 -16.90 -1.19
N PHE A 77 -4.33 -15.96 -2.12
CA PHE A 77 -5.00 -16.00 -3.42
C PHE A 77 -4.14 -16.59 -4.54
N ASP A 78 -2.84 -16.58 -4.40
CA ASP A 78 -1.90 -17.12 -5.38
C ASP A 78 -1.73 -18.63 -5.17
N GLU A 79 -2.10 -19.42 -6.16
CA GLU A 79 -2.04 -20.90 -6.12
C GLU A 79 -0.62 -21.41 -5.94
N HIS A 80 0.34 -20.85 -6.67
CA HIS A 80 1.76 -21.25 -6.56
C HIS A 80 2.34 -20.93 -5.19
N LEU A 81 1.94 -19.78 -4.62
CA LEU A 81 2.33 -19.42 -3.26
C LEU A 81 1.69 -20.34 -2.22
N CYS A 82 0.43 -20.74 -2.42
CA CYS A 82 -0.24 -21.71 -1.54
C CYS A 82 0.51 -23.04 -1.51
N GLU A 83 0.87 -23.58 -2.66
CA GLU A 83 1.64 -24.82 -2.76
C GLU A 83 3.01 -24.73 -2.07
N ALA A 84 3.69 -23.60 -2.26
CA ALA A 84 4.97 -23.34 -1.60
C ALA A 84 4.82 -23.25 -0.06
N ILE A 85 3.77 -22.60 0.43
CA ILE A 85 3.49 -22.49 1.86
C ILE A 85 3.09 -23.86 2.45
N GLU A 86 2.31 -24.65 1.75
CA GLU A 86 1.92 -26.01 2.18
C GLU A 86 3.12 -26.96 2.30
N ALA A 87 4.15 -26.75 1.50
CA ALA A 87 5.39 -27.54 1.58
C ALA A 87 6.27 -27.20 2.79
N LEU A 88 6.02 -26.10 3.48
CA LEU A 88 6.73 -25.72 4.70
C LEU A 88 6.31 -26.58 5.89
N SER A 89 7.21 -26.75 6.86
CA SER A 89 6.82 -27.29 8.16
C SER A 89 5.80 -26.37 8.85
N GLU A 90 4.99 -26.92 9.74
CA GLU A 90 3.98 -26.14 10.48
C GLU A 90 4.57 -24.89 11.14
N ARG A 91 5.71 -25.02 11.79
CA ARG A 91 6.41 -23.90 12.44
C ARG A 91 6.85 -22.84 11.42
N GLN A 92 7.47 -23.24 10.32
CA GLN A 92 7.91 -22.34 9.26
C GLN A 92 6.73 -21.64 8.59
N ARG A 93 5.66 -22.36 8.32
CA ARG A 93 4.42 -21.84 7.76
C ARG A 93 3.82 -20.77 8.67
N ASN A 94 3.65 -21.06 9.94
CA ASN A 94 3.09 -20.11 10.90
C ASN A 94 3.93 -18.84 11.02
N ILE A 95 5.26 -18.98 11.04
CA ILE A 95 6.18 -17.82 11.11
C ILE A 95 6.04 -16.95 9.86
N VAL A 96 6.01 -17.53 8.67
CA VAL A 96 5.85 -16.79 7.41
C VAL A 96 4.50 -16.08 7.36
N LEU A 97 3.43 -16.76 7.71
CA LEU A 97 2.09 -16.19 7.70
C LEU A 97 1.94 -15.06 8.72
N MET A 98 2.47 -15.21 9.91
CA MET A 98 2.45 -14.14 10.92
C MET A 98 3.33 -12.96 10.54
N SER A 99 4.49 -13.19 9.96
CA SER A 99 5.42 -12.13 9.58
C SER A 99 4.93 -11.28 8.39
N TYR A 100 4.48 -11.93 7.33
CA TYR A 100 4.18 -11.25 6.06
C TYR A 100 2.70 -10.94 5.84
N PHE A 101 1.80 -11.72 6.36
CA PHE A 101 0.35 -11.50 6.20
C PHE A 101 -0.28 -10.79 7.40
N LEU A 102 0.19 -11.07 8.61
CA LEU A 102 -0.29 -10.42 9.83
C LEU A 102 0.62 -9.27 10.30
N GLU A 103 1.69 -8.99 9.56
CA GLU A 103 2.63 -7.89 9.82
C GLU A 103 3.23 -7.87 11.24
N MET A 104 3.46 -9.04 11.80
CA MET A 104 4.03 -9.18 13.14
C MET A 104 5.56 -9.13 13.12
N SER A 105 6.14 -8.54 14.15
CA SER A 105 7.60 -8.54 14.35
C SER A 105 8.10 -9.90 14.82
N ASP A 106 9.40 -10.16 14.63
CA ASP A 106 10.04 -11.40 15.08
C ASP A 106 9.94 -11.59 16.61
N ILE A 107 9.89 -10.49 17.36
CA ILE A 107 9.72 -10.49 18.81
C ILE A 107 8.33 -10.97 19.19
N GLU A 108 7.29 -10.40 18.58
CA GLU A 108 5.89 -10.77 18.81
C GLU A 108 5.63 -12.22 18.42
N ILE A 109 6.15 -12.66 17.29
CA ILE A 109 6.06 -14.07 16.84
C ILE A 109 6.74 -15.00 17.85
N GLY A 110 7.92 -14.63 18.33
CA GLY A 110 8.66 -15.39 19.33
C GLY A 110 7.90 -15.55 20.65
N GLU A 111 7.20 -14.51 21.09
CA GLU A 111 6.36 -14.54 22.27
C GLU A 111 5.16 -15.50 22.12
N ILE A 112 4.52 -15.48 20.95
CA ILE A 112 3.35 -16.35 20.65
C ILE A 112 3.76 -17.81 20.57
N ILE A 113 4.86 -18.11 19.85
CA ILE A 113 5.33 -19.49 19.62
C ILE A 113 6.13 -20.03 20.82
N GLY A 114 6.71 -19.16 21.63
CA GLY A 114 7.57 -19.53 22.76
C GLY A 114 9.01 -19.84 22.35
N ILE A 115 9.54 -19.15 21.34
CA ILE A 115 10.94 -19.26 20.89
C ILE A 115 11.63 -17.90 20.87
N SER A 116 12.95 -17.90 20.79
CA SER A 116 13.71 -16.65 20.72
C SER A 116 13.54 -15.93 19.38
N ARG A 117 13.73 -14.59 19.40
CA ARG A 117 13.75 -13.78 18.19
C ARG A 117 14.71 -14.31 17.12
N CYS A 118 15.90 -14.74 17.53
CA CYS A 118 16.90 -15.31 16.61
C CYS A 118 16.41 -16.60 15.94
N SER A 119 15.69 -17.45 16.68
CA SER A 119 15.08 -18.66 16.15
C SER A 119 13.96 -18.34 15.15
N VAL A 120 13.14 -17.34 15.42
CA VAL A 120 12.12 -16.84 14.47
C VAL A 120 12.79 -16.38 13.17
N TYR A 121 13.81 -15.56 13.28
CA TYR A 121 14.55 -15.06 12.11
C TYR A 121 15.14 -16.20 11.27
N ARG A 122 15.80 -17.18 11.88
CA ARG A 122 16.37 -18.32 11.16
C ARG A 122 15.31 -19.17 10.45
N ASN A 123 14.21 -19.46 11.13
CA ASN A 123 13.10 -20.20 10.55
C ASN A 123 12.46 -19.45 9.39
N ARG A 124 12.30 -18.13 9.53
CA ARG A 124 11.78 -17.25 8.48
C ARG A 124 12.68 -17.25 7.26
N MET A 125 13.99 -17.11 7.42
CA MET A 125 14.94 -17.15 6.31
C MET A 125 14.97 -18.51 5.60
N ARG A 126 14.93 -19.61 6.35
CA ARG A 126 14.84 -20.96 5.77
C ARG A 126 13.54 -21.16 4.98
N ALA A 127 12.44 -20.70 5.54
CA ALA A 127 11.14 -20.77 4.87
C ALA A 127 11.12 -19.97 3.56
N LEU A 128 11.66 -18.75 3.56
CA LEU A 128 11.78 -17.94 2.34
C LEU A 128 12.64 -18.60 1.27
N ASN A 129 13.72 -19.26 1.65
CA ASN A 129 14.55 -20.00 0.71
C ASN A 129 13.79 -21.16 0.06
N ILE A 130 13.02 -21.91 0.83
CA ILE A 130 12.19 -23.02 0.33
C ILE A 130 11.12 -22.47 -0.63
N ILE A 131 10.46 -21.39 -0.28
CA ILE A 131 9.46 -20.73 -1.14
C ILE A 131 10.13 -20.29 -2.46
N ARG A 132 11.29 -19.65 -2.36
CA ARG A 132 12.03 -19.18 -3.53
C ARG A 132 12.44 -20.32 -4.47
N GLU A 133 12.93 -21.42 -3.94
CA GLU A 133 13.28 -22.60 -4.72
C GLU A 133 12.07 -23.13 -5.48
N LYS A 134 10.93 -23.28 -4.82
CA LYS A 134 9.70 -23.75 -5.46
C LYS A 134 9.15 -22.78 -6.52
N TYR A 135 9.28 -21.48 -6.31
CA TYR A 135 8.88 -20.47 -7.30
C TYR A 135 9.79 -20.43 -8.54
N THR A 136 11.03 -20.92 -8.43
CA THR A 136 12.00 -20.90 -9.53
C THR A 136 12.00 -22.21 -10.34
N GLU A 137 11.40 -23.27 -9.82
CA GLU A 137 11.29 -24.57 -10.51
C GLU A 137 10.15 -24.60 -11.56
N ASP A 138 9.27 -23.61 -11.56
CA ASP A 138 8.23 -23.39 -12.55
C ASP A 138 8.64 -22.30 -13.56
#